data_d922454c26095ee50f508aeeb71e2da9
#
_entry.id   d922454c26095ee50f508aeeb71e2da9
#
_cell.length_a   1.000
_cell.length_b   1.000
_cell.length_c   1.000
_cell.angle_alpha   90.00
_cell.angle_beta   90.00
_cell.angle_gamma   90.00
#
_symmetry.space_group_name_H-M   'P 1'
#
loop_
_entity.id
_entity.type
_entity.pdbx_description
1 polymer ?
#
loop_
_entity_poly.entity_id
_entity_poly.type
_entity_poly.pdbx_seq_one_letter_code
_entity_poly.pdbx_strand_id
1 'polypeptide(L)'
;QANKLGKVVVGLLTDEAIVKYKKIPNLTYQERENELRKIKYVKKIVKQTSLDYSQNLKKLKPHYVVHGDDWKKGIQKKTRDKVINTLRRWRGKLVEIKFTKKISELVIKKKTLEIGTTPQKRQQKLKRLMSAKKLVRVIESHSAMTGLIIENLHVIKNDTFFDFDGMWSSSLTDSAIKGKPDNQSVDYSTRIIG
;
A
#
# COMPACT_ATOMS: atom_id res chain seq x y z
N GLN A 1 13.58 8.86 16.75
CA GLN A 1 13.33 10.27 17.09
C GLN A 1 12.06 10.41 17.95
N ALA A 2 10.93 9.80 17.58
CA ALA A 2 9.69 9.88 18.39
C ALA A 2 9.89 9.47 19.86
N ASN A 3 10.72 8.44 20.11
CA ASN A 3 11.03 7.99 21.48
C ASN A 3 11.73 9.04 22.36
N LYS A 4 12.39 10.03 21.77
CA LYS A 4 12.98 11.15 22.52
C LYS A 4 11.93 12.13 23.08
N LEU A 5 10.72 12.08 22.52
CA LEU A 5 9.60 12.94 22.89
C LEU A 5 8.65 12.29 23.92
N GLY A 6 8.77 10.98 24.14
CA GLY A 6 7.93 10.26 25.10
C GLY A 6 7.58 8.83 24.70
N LYS A 7 6.54 8.30 25.33
CA LYS A 7 6.03 6.93 25.04
C LYS A 7 5.43 6.87 23.65
N VAL A 8 5.95 5.97 22.80
CA VAL A 8 5.54 5.86 21.40
C VAL A 8 4.29 4.97 21.26
N VAL A 9 3.25 5.55 20.67
CA VAL A 9 2.04 4.85 20.22
C VAL A 9 2.02 4.92 18.71
N VAL A 10 1.90 3.78 18.02
CA VAL A 10 1.88 3.73 16.56
C VAL A 10 0.45 3.52 16.06
N GLY A 11 -0.02 4.42 15.21
CA GLY A 11 -1.26 4.23 14.43
C GLY A 11 -0.94 3.38 13.19
N LEU A 12 -1.42 2.12 13.15
CA LEU A 12 -1.17 1.21 12.04
C LEU A 12 -2.39 1.17 11.12
N LEU A 13 -2.22 1.62 9.88
CA LEU A 13 -3.27 1.61 8.86
C LEU A 13 -3.68 0.18 8.48
N THR A 14 -4.99 -0.05 8.38
CA THR A 14 -5.55 -1.30 7.84
C THR A 14 -5.34 -1.39 6.32
N ASP A 15 -5.51 -2.58 5.75
CA ASP A 15 -5.41 -2.78 4.31
C ASP A 15 -6.47 -1.94 3.57
N GLU A 16 -7.71 -1.87 4.10
CA GLU A 16 -8.81 -1.05 3.55
C GLU A 16 -8.51 0.46 3.58
N ALA A 17 -7.76 0.91 4.59
CA ALA A 17 -7.35 2.31 4.65
C ALA A 17 -6.24 2.61 3.64
N ILE A 18 -5.31 1.67 3.45
CA ILE A 18 -4.15 1.84 2.56
C ILE A 18 -4.57 1.85 1.09
N VAL A 19 -5.45 0.95 0.66
CA VAL A 19 -5.84 0.84 -0.76
C VAL A 19 -6.58 2.06 -1.30
N LYS A 20 -6.97 2.99 -0.43
CA LYS A 20 -7.57 4.28 -0.83
C LYS A 20 -6.55 5.29 -1.36
N TYR A 21 -5.26 5.09 -1.11
CA TYR A 21 -4.24 6.07 -1.51
C TYR A 21 -2.97 5.44 -2.11
N LYS A 22 -2.81 4.13 -2.05
CA LYS A 22 -1.70 3.40 -2.69
C LYS A 22 -2.02 1.91 -2.83
N LYS A 23 -1.15 1.18 -3.54
CA LYS A 23 -1.25 -0.27 -3.70
C LYS A 23 -1.25 -1.01 -2.35
N ILE A 24 -1.95 -2.15 -2.30
CA ILE A 24 -2.01 -2.99 -1.09
C ILE A 24 -0.60 -3.44 -0.68
N PRO A 25 -0.25 -3.39 0.62
CA PRO A 25 1.06 -3.84 1.09
C PRO A 25 1.25 -5.35 0.88
N ASN A 26 2.48 -5.78 0.68
CA ASN A 26 2.79 -7.22 0.61
C ASN A 26 2.57 -7.91 1.96
N LEU A 27 2.92 -7.24 3.07
CA LEU A 27 2.65 -7.72 4.42
C LEU A 27 1.19 -7.46 4.81
N THR A 28 0.54 -8.44 5.39
CA THR A 28 -0.79 -8.32 6.00
C THR A 28 -0.77 -7.33 7.17
N TYR A 29 -1.95 -6.87 7.62
CA TYR A 29 -2.04 -6.05 8.82
C TYR A 29 -1.34 -6.71 10.01
N GLN A 30 -1.60 -8.01 10.24
CA GLN A 30 -1.04 -8.77 11.35
C GLN A 30 0.50 -8.89 11.26
N GLU A 31 1.04 -9.18 10.09
CA GLU A 31 2.50 -9.22 9.88
C GLU A 31 3.14 -7.85 10.17
N ARG A 32 2.52 -6.76 9.67
CA ARG A 32 3.00 -5.40 9.94
C ARG A 32 2.92 -5.04 11.43
N GLU A 33 1.86 -5.47 12.12
CA GLU A 33 1.72 -5.30 13.56
C GLU A 33 2.81 -6.07 14.32
N ASN A 34 3.06 -7.32 13.94
CA ASN A 34 4.10 -8.15 14.57
C ASN A 34 5.49 -7.53 14.39
N GLU A 35 5.81 -6.99 13.21
CA GLU A 35 7.08 -6.30 13.00
C GLU A 35 7.22 -5.03 13.87
N LEU A 36 6.15 -4.28 14.04
CA LEU A 36 6.16 -3.11 14.91
C LEU A 36 6.31 -3.48 16.40
N ARG A 37 5.74 -4.61 16.84
CA ARG A 37 5.88 -5.10 18.23
C ARG A 37 7.33 -5.47 18.59
N LYS A 38 8.15 -5.87 17.61
CA LYS A 38 9.58 -6.14 17.80
C LYS A 38 10.40 -4.88 18.10
N ILE A 39 9.86 -3.70 17.80
CA ILE A 39 10.59 -2.44 18.01
C ILE A 39 10.53 -2.06 19.49
N LYS A 40 11.65 -2.10 20.17
CA LYS A 40 11.81 -1.83 21.62
C LYS A 40 11.06 -0.59 22.13
N TYR A 41 10.98 0.44 21.30
CA TYR A 41 10.42 1.74 21.71
C TYR A 41 8.91 1.86 21.47
N VAL A 42 8.28 0.94 20.75
CA VAL A 42 6.83 0.93 20.52
C VAL A 42 6.14 0.35 21.76
N LYS A 43 5.37 1.19 22.44
CA LYS A 43 4.66 0.79 23.66
C LYS A 43 3.23 0.35 23.40
N LYS A 44 2.60 0.85 22.34
CA LYS A 44 1.23 0.50 21.96
C LYS A 44 1.04 0.67 20.46
N ILE A 45 0.24 -0.22 19.87
CA ILE A 45 -0.20 -0.13 18.49
C ILE A 45 -1.72 0.07 18.51
N VAL A 46 -2.22 1.03 17.74
CA VAL A 46 -3.65 1.28 17.57
C VAL A 46 -4.04 1.11 16.12
N LYS A 47 -5.15 0.44 15.89
CA LYS A 47 -5.70 0.22 14.56
C LYS A 47 -6.18 1.55 13.96
N GLN A 48 -5.72 1.86 12.74
CA GLN A 48 -6.07 3.06 12.01
C GLN A 48 -6.88 2.67 10.76
N THR A 49 -8.20 2.85 10.81
CA THR A 49 -9.14 2.35 9.79
C THR A 49 -9.38 3.32 8.63
N SER A 50 -8.83 4.53 8.72
CA SER A 50 -8.93 5.54 7.67
C SER A 50 -7.69 6.43 7.63
N LEU A 51 -7.54 7.22 6.55
CA LEU A 51 -6.52 8.27 6.49
C LEU A 51 -6.83 9.45 7.41
N ASP A 52 -8.05 9.56 7.92
CA ASP A 52 -8.40 10.56 8.92
C ASP A 52 -8.02 10.07 10.33
N TYR A 53 -6.97 10.63 10.89
CA TYR A 53 -6.45 10.24 12.21
C TYR A 53 -7.26 10.82 13.37
N SER A 54 -8.23 11.70 13.11
CA SER A 54 -8.94 12.48 14.11
C SER A 54 -9.59 11.64 15.21
N GLN A 55 -10.13 10.45 14.87
CA GLN A 55 -10.75 9.55 15.86
C GLN A 55 -9.73 9.05 16.89
N ASN A 56 -8.60 8.50 16.41
CA ASN A 56 -7.55 8.00 17.29
C ASN A 56 -6.89 9.13 18.07
N LEU A 57 -6.67 10.29 17.44
CA LEU A 57 -6.10 11.45 18.09
C LEU A 57 -7.00 11.98 19.22
N LYS A 58 -8.31 12.07 19.01
CA LYS A 58 -9.27 12.46 20.05
C LYS A 58 -9.30 11.51 21.24
N LYS A 59 -9.16 10.19 20.98
CA LYS A 59 -9.11 9.16 22.04
C LYS A 59 -7.80 9.21 22.84
N LEU A 60 -6.69 9.40 22.15
CA LEU A 60 -5.36 9.31 22.73
C LEU A 60 -4.87 10.65 23.32
N LYS A 61 -5.35 11.78 22.79
CA LYS A 61 -4.91 13.15 23.11
C LYS A 61 -3.39 13.28 23.25
N PRO A 62 -2.60 12.86 22.22
CA PRO A 62 -1.15 12.87 22.35
C PRO A 62 -0.59 14.29 22.43
N HIS A 63 0.48 14.49 23.21
CA HIS A 63 1.21 15.75 23.23
C HIS A 63 1.91 16.04 21.89
N TYR A 64 2.39 14.97 21.24
CA TYR A 64 3.10 15.06 19.97
C TYR A 64 2.53 14.04 18.98
N VAL A 65 2.33 14.46 17.72
CA VAL A 65 2.21 13.57 16.58
C VAL A 65 3.49 13.70 15.79
N VAL A 66 4.14 12.55 15.50
CA VAL A 66 5.39 12.51 14.74
C VAL A 66 5.11 11.85 13.40
N HIS A 67 5.46 12.51 12.32
CA HIS A 67 5.26 11.99 10.96
C HIS A 67 6.44 12.39 10.03
N GLY A 68 6.64 11.66 8.94
CA GLY A 68 7.52 12.10 7.86
C GLY A 68 6.97 13.37 7.18
N ASP A 69 7.84 14.20 6.60
CA ASP A 69 7.42 15.42 5.91
C ASP A 69 6.91 15.19 4.48
N ASP A 70 6.88 13.93 4.04
CA ASP A 70 6.39 13.48 2.73
C ASP A 70 4.89 13.74 2.51
N TRP A 71 4.11 13.87 3.56
CA TRP A 71 2.67 14.15 3.50
C TRP A 71 2.29 15.64 3.31
N LYS A 72 3.27 16.52 3.19
CA LYS A 72 3.03 17.95 2.88
C LYS A 72 2.42 18.16 1.50
N LYS A 73 2.56 17.19 0.60
CA LYS A 73 2.07 17.21 -0.77
C LYS A 73 1.21 15.97 -1.07
N GLY A 74 0.42 16.04 -2.15
CA GLY A 74 -0.40 14.92 -2.63
C GLY A 74 -1.60 14.62 -1.74
N ILE A 75 -2.08 13.38 -1.83
CA ILE A 75 -3.33 12.91 -1.19
C ILE A 75 -3.34 13.12 0.33
N GLN A 76 -2.19 13.00 0.98
CA GLN A 76 -2.09 13.07 2.44
C GLN A 76 -2.05 14.51 2.99
N LYS A 77 -1.97 15.54 2.15
CA LYS A 77 -2.00 16.95 2.60
C LYS A 77 -3.24 17.25 3.44
N LYS A 78 -4.41 16.82 2.99
CA LYS A 78 -5.67 17.00 3.75
C LYS A 78 -5.64 16.30 5.11
N THR A 79 -5.02 15.11 5.18
CA THR A 79 -4.82 14.39 6.45
C THR A 79 -3.95 15.19 7.39
N ARG A 80 -2.85 15.78 6.91
CA ARG A 80 -1.97 16.64 7.67
C ARG A 80 -2.72 17.82 8.30
N ASP A 81 -3.50 18.53 7.49
CA ASP A 81 -4.26 19.69 7.94
C ASP A 81 -5.30 19.32 9.02
N LYS A 82 -5.99 18.19 8.84
CA LYS A 82 -6.88 17.64 9.86
C LYS A 82 -6.16 17.29 11.17
N VAL A 83 -4.97 16.71 11.08
CA VAL A 83 -4.14 16.41 12.26
C VAL A 83 -3.79 17.69 13.02
N ILE A 84 -3.31 18.72 12.33
CA ILE A 84 -2.98 20.03 12.94
C ILE A 84 -4.21 20.62 13.64
N ASN A 85 -5.35 20.68 12.94
CA ASN A 85 -6.59 21.23 13.50
C ASN A 85 -7.12 20.42 14.69
N THR A 86 -6.92 19.10 14.67
CA THR A 86 -7.33 18.22 15.75
C THR A 86 -6.44 18.43 16.99
N LEU A 87 -5.12 18.51 16.81
CA LEU A 87 -4.15 18.72 17.88
C LEU A 87 -4.33 20.06 18.62
N ARG A 88 -4.72 21.13 17.91
CA ARG A 88 -4.99 22.45 18.51
C ARG A 88 -6.00 22.40 19.67
N ARG A 89 -6.92 21.44 19.65
CA ARG A 89 -7.99 21.32 20.69
C ARG A 89 -7.46 21.03 22.10
N TRP A 90 -6.24 20.51 22.21
CA TRP A 90 -5.59 20.22 23.50
C TRP A 90 -4.11 20.67 23.54
N ARG A 91 -3.74 21.64 22.70
CA ARG A 91 -2.38 22.18 22.58
C ARG A 91 -1.32 21.14 22.19
N GLY A 92 -1.72 20.05 21.52
CA GLY A 92 -0.80 19.07 20.96
C GLY A 92 0.01 19.66 19.80
N LYS A 93 1.19 19.10 19.54
CA LYS A 93 2.12 19.59 18.51
C LYS A 93 2.38 18.53 17.44
N LEU A 94 2.48 18.97 16.19
CA LEU A 94 2.97 18.15 15.08
C LEU A 94 4.47 18.31 14.97
N VAL A 95 5.20 17.19 14.95
CA VAL A 95 6.65 17.14 14.72
C VAL A 95 6.89 16.42 13.40
N GLU A 96 7.39 17.13 12.41
CA GLU A 96 7.70 16.57 11.10
C GLU A 96 9.18 16.27 10.99
N ILE A 97 9.50 15.05 10.54
CA ILE A 97 10.86 14.55 10.40
C ILE A 97 11.13 14.41 8.91
N LYS A 98 12.31 14.85 8.46
CA LYS A 98 12.72 14.71 7.07
C LYS A 98 12.66 13.25 6.63
N PHE A 99 11.88 12.97 5.60
CA PHE A 99 11.71 11.62 5.08
C PHE A 99 12.96 11.17 4.32
N THR A 100 13.52 10.02 4.71
CA THR A 100 14.73 9.47 4.09
C THR A 100 14.34 8.43 3.04
N LYS A 101 14.14 8.85 1.78
CA LYS A 101 13.68 7.99 0.68
C LYS A 101 14.56 6.76 0.42
N LYS A 102 15.87 6.90 0.46
CA LYS A 102 16.80 5.87 -0.05
C LYS A 102 16.86 4.58 0.76
N ILE A 103 16.71 4.62 2.07
CA ILE A 103 16.89 3.43 2.93
C ILE A 103 15.63 2.57 2.97
N SER A 104 14.43 3.19 3.01
CA SER A 104 13.18 2.45 3.08
C SER A 104 12.81 1.75 1.77
N GLU A 105 13.02 2.39 0.62
CA GLU A 105 12.67 1.79 -0.68
C GLU A 105 13.55 0.59 -1.05
N LEU A 106 14.86 0.66 -0.85
CA LEU A 106 15.78 -0.43 -1.19
C LEU A 106 15.60 -1.64 -0.27
N VAL A 107 15.48 -1.42 1.04
CA VAL A 107 15.29 -2.50 2.02
C VAL A 107 13.89 -3.12 1.86
N ILE A 108 12.86 -2.32 1.61
CA ILE A 108 11.51 -2.83 1.37
C ILE A 108 11.45 -3.56 0.02
N LYS A 109 12.03 -3.04 -1.06
CA LYS A 109 12.07 -3.75 -2.35
C LYS A 109 12.79 -5.09 -2.25
N LYS A 110 13.95 -5.15 -1.59
CA LYS A 110 14.69 -6.41 -1.42
C LYS A 110 13.90 -7.44 -0.60
N LYS A 111 13.38 -7.06 0.56
CA LYS A 111 12.51 -7.94 1.36
C LYS A 111 11.19 -8.29 0.66
N THR A 112 10.64 -7.39 -0.14
CA THR A 112 9.40 -7.61 -0.89
C THR A 112 9.61 -8.61 -2.03
N LEU A 113 10.74 -8.57 -2.72
CA LEU A 113 11.10 -9.57 -3.73
C LEU A 113 11.29 -10.95 -3.08
N GLU A 114 11.94 -11.02 -1.93
CA GLU A 114 12.15 -12.27 -1.19
C GLU A 114 10.83 -12.86 -0.64
N ILE A 115 9.96 -12.05 -0.08
CA ILE A 115 8.71 -12.49 0.58
C ILE A 115 7.54 -12.60 -0.43
N GLY A 116 7.50 -11.76 -1.46
CA GLY A 116 6.40 -11.68 -2.43
C GLY A 116 6.36 -12.82 -3.45
N THR A 117 7.39 -13.68 -3.50
CA THR A 117 7.54 -14.72 -4.52
C THR A 117 6.93 -16.07 -4.14
N THR A 118 6.55 -16.31 -2.87
CA THR A 118 5.93 -17.59 -2.50
C THR A 118 4.53 -17.73 -3.09
N PRO A 119 4.16 -18.94 -3.60
CA PRO A 119 2.82 -19.17 -4.16
C PRO A 119 1.68 -18.80 -3.21
N GLN A 120 1.81 -19.13 -1.92
CA GLN A 120 0.81 -18.79 -0.89
C GLN A 120 0.57 -17.29 -0.80
N LYS A 121 1.61 -16.47 -0.81
CA LYS A 121 1.46 -15.01 -0.74
C LYS A 121 0.82 -14.43 -1.99
N ARG A 122 1.10 -14.97 -3.18
CA ARG A 122 0.44 -14.56 -4.42
C ARG A 122 -1.05 -14.87 -4.39
N GLN A 123 -1.43 -16.08 -4.00
CA GLN A 123 -2.83 -16.50 -3.86
C GLN A 123 -3.59 -15.66 -2.82
N GLN A 124 -2.98 -15.42 -1.66
CA GLN A 124 -3.57 -14.60 -0.60
C GLN A 124 -3.74 -13.14 -1.02
N LYS A 125 -2.90 -12.62 -1.93
CA LYS A 125 -2.97 -11.22 -2.36
C LYS A 125 -4.30 -10.88 -3.02
N LEU A 126 -4.80 -11.73 -3.92
CA LEU A 126 -6.11 -11.54 -4.56
C LEU A 126 -7.24 -11.55 -3.52
N LYS A 127 -7.25 -12.53 -2.62
CA LYS A 127 -8.24 -12.61 -1.53
C LYS A 127 -8.24 -11.36 -0.66
N ARG A 128 -7.05 -10.84 -0.32
CA ARG A 128 -6.90 -9.60 0.45
C ARG A 128 -7.40 -8.38 -0.30
N LEU A 129 -7.13 -8.29 -1.61
CA LEU A 129 -7.64 -7.21 -2.47
C LEU A 129 -9.17 -7.21 -2.50
N MET A 130 -9.80 -8.37 -2.71
CA MET A 130 -11.25 -8.52 -2.71
C MET A 130 -11.87 -8.17 -1.36
N SER A 131 -11.18 -8.42 -0.24
CA SER A 131 -11.63 -8.02 1.10
C SER A 131 -11.44 -6.53 1.38
N ALA A 132 -10.40 -5.92 0.83
CA ALA A 132 -10.04 -4.52 1.11
C ALA A 132 -10.70 -3.51 0.16
N LYS A 133 -11.10 -3.94 -1.04
CA LYS A 133 -11.71 -3.10 -2.09
C LYS A 133 -13.11 -3.60 -2.43
N LYS A 134 -14.04 -2.69 -2.67
CA LYS A 134 -15.38 -3.01 -3.21
C LYS A 134 -15.33 -3.48 -4.67
N LEU A 135 -14.34 -3.01 -5.43
CA LEU A 135 -14.13 -3.32 -6.82
C LEU A 135 -12.65 -3.57 -7.06
N VAL A 136 -12.32 -4.73 -7.58
CA VAL A 136 -10.98 -5.09 -8.06
C VAL A 136 -10.94 -4.86 -9.57
N ARG A 137 -9.97 -4.09 -10.05
CA ARG A 137 -9.81 -3.75 -11.46
C ARG A 137 -8.71 -4.60 -12.05
N VAL A 138 -9.06 -5.39 -13.03
CA VAL A 138 -8.12 -6.22 -13.78
C VAL A 138 -8.17 -5.79 -15.24
N ILE A 139 -7.01 -5.66 -15.86
CA ILE A 139 -6.88 -5.31 -17.27
C ILE A 139 -6.07 -6.37 -17.99
N GLU A 140 -6.37 -6.59 -19.25
CA GLU A 140 -5.62 -7.52 -20.08
C GLU A 140 -4.20 -7.00 -20.37
N SER A 141 -3.23 -7.92 -20.33
CA SER A 141 -1.85 -7.69 -20.73
C SER A 141 -1.42 -8.84 -21.65
N HIS A 142 -0.93 -8.51 -22.83
CA HIS A 142 -0.53 -9.49 -23.87
C HIS A 142 0.96 -9.41 -24.22
N SER A 143 1.71 -8.55 -23.57
CA SER A 143 3.16 -8.43 -23.77
C SER A 143 3.83 -7.85 -22.53
N ALA A 144 5.15 -8.03 -22.43
CA ALA A 144 5.95 -7.44 -21.36
C ALA A 144 5.84 -5.90 -21.35
N MET A 145 5.74 -5.26 -22.51
CA MET A 145 5.57 -3.80 -22.63
C MET A 145 4.24 -3.34 -22.07
N THR A 146 3.12 -3.98 -22.45
CA THR A 146 1.80 -3.63 -21.90
C THR A 146 1.74 -3.88 -20.39
N GLY A 147 2.37 -4.95 -19.92
CA GLY A 147 2.50 -5.20 -18.48
C GLY A 147 3.25 -4.08 -17.74
N LEU A 148 4.35 -3.59 -18.31
CA LEU A 148 5.12 -2.49 -17.73
C LEU A 148 4.33 -1.17 -17.70
N ILE A 149 3.57 -0.88 -18.77
CA ILE A 149 2.68 0.29 -18.82
C ILE A 149 1.62 0.20 -17.71
N ILE A 150 0.94 -0.93 -17.60
CA ILE A 150 -0.13 -1.16 -16.60
C ILE A 150 0.42 -1.05 -15.17
N GLU A 151 1.60 -1.61 -14.92
CA GLU A 151 2.22 -1.55 -13.59
C GLU A 151 2.49 -0.11 -13.13
N ASN A 152 2.80 0.79 -14.07
CA ASN A 152 3.12 2.19 -13.80
C ASN A 152 1.94 3.14 -13.98
N LEU A 153 0.84 2.69 -14.60
CA LEU A 153 -0.34 3.52 -14.82
C LEU A 153 -1.11 3.74 -13.53
N HIS A 154 -1.27 5.00 -13.17
CA HIS A 154 -2.13 5.41 -12.06
C HIS A 154 -2.66 6.82 -12.27
N VAL A 155 -3.84 7.08 -11.72
CA VAL A 155 -4.50 8.40 -11.76
C VAL A 155 -4.92 8.79 -10.34
N ILE A 156 -4.72 10.07 -10.01
CA ILE A 156 -5.22 10.65 -8.77
C ILE A 156 -6.39 11.58 -9.12
N LYS A 157 -7.59 11.23 -8.68
CA LYS A 157 -8.80 12.03 -8.86
C LYS A 157 -9.53 12.17 -7.53
N ASN A 158 -9.88 13.42 -7.15
CA ASN A 158 -10.56 13.73 -5.88
C ASN A 158 -9.87 13.11 -4.65
N ASP A 159 -8.55 13.23 -4.56
CA ASP A 159 -7.70 12.66 -3.50
C ASP A 159 -7.81 11.12 -3.37
N THR A 160 -8.27 10.45 -4.40
CA THR A 160 -8.33 8.99 -4.47
C THR A 160 -7.35 8.51 -5.53
N PHE A 161 -6.58 7.48 -5.14
CA PHE A 161 -5.64 6.81 -6.02
C PHE A 161 -6.37 5.71 -6.80
N PHE A 162 -6.24 5.74 -8.12
CA PHE A 162 -6.79 4.74 -9.03
C PHE A 162 -5.66 4.06 -9.79
N ASP A 163 -5.64 2.74 -9.74
CA ASP A 163 -4.73 1.89 -10.49
C ASP A 163 -5.45 0.61 -10.90
N PHE A 164 -4.77 -0.23 -11.66
CA PHE A 164 -5.18 -1.61 -11.86
C PHE A 164 -4.61 -2.49 -10.75
N ASP A 165 -5.43 -3.39 -10.24
CA ASP A 165 -5.12 -4.29 -9.13
C ASP A 165 -4.42 -5.57 -9.59
N GLY A 166 -4.63 -5.93 -10.85
CA GLY A 166 -4.06 -7.11 -11.47
C GLY A 166 -4.05 -7.01 -12.99
N MET A 167 -3.35 -7.95 -13.59
CA MET A 167 -3.27 -8.15 -15.02
C MET A 167 -3.86 -9.52 -15.37
N TRP A 168 -4.56 -9.57 -16.46
CA TRP A 168 -5.10 -10.79 -17.03
C TRP A 168 -4.28 -11.18 -18.27
N SER A 169 -3.68 -12.36 -18.27
CA SER A 169 -3.07 -12.94 -19.47
C SER A 169 -4.14 -13.75 -20.19
N SER A 170 -4.64 -13.21 -21.29
CA SER A 170 -5.72 -13.83 -22.07
C SER A 170 -5.18 -14.87 -23.03
N SER A 171 -5.70 -16.08 -22.94
CA SER A 171 -5.37 -17.14 -23.89
C SER A 171 -5.87 -16.81 -25.30
N LEU A 172 -7.01 -16.14 -25.41
CA LEU A 172 -7.59 -15.71 -26.68
C LEU A 172 -6.67 -14.73 -27.41
N THR A 173 -6.27 -13.66 -26.75
CA THR A 173 -5.40 -12.65 -27.36
C THR A 173 -4.03 -13.23 -27.71
N ASP A 174 -3.43 -14.06 -26.82
CA ASP A 174 -2.16 -14.71 -27.06
C ASP A 174 -2.22 -15.68 -28.25
N SER A 175 -3.30 -16.45 -28.39
CA SER A 175 -3.52 -17.33 -29.53
C SER A 175 -3.76 -16.57 -30.83
N ALA A 176 -4.59 -15.52 -30.79
CA ALA A 176 -4.91 -14.70 -31.95
C ALA A 176 -3.69 -13.96 -32.52
N ILE A 177 -2.83 -13.39 -31.67
CA ILE A 177 -1.57 -12.77 -32.09
C ILE A 177 -0.64 -13.78 -32.82
N LYS A 178 -0.69 -15.05 -32.43
CA LYS A 178 0.08 -16.13 -33.03
C LYS A 178 -0.63 -16.79 -34.24
N GLY A 179 -1.78 -16.22 -34.66
CA GLY A 179 -2.57 -16.74 -35.76
C GLY A 179 -3.19 -18.13 -35.50
N LYS A 180 -3.42 -18.47 -34.22
CA LYS A 180 -3.94 -19.76 -33.77
C LYS A 180 -5.31 -19.63 -33.10
N PRO A 181 -6.21 -20.61 -33.19
CA PRO A 181 -7.48 -20.60 -32.47
C PRO A 181 -7.27 -20.77 -30.95
N ASP A 182 -8.19 -20.22 -30.13
CA ASP A 182 -8.16 -20.35 -28.67
C ASP A 182 -8.77 -21.69 -28.21
N ASN A 183 -8.13 -22.80 -28.60
CA ASN A 183 -8.53 -24.15 -28.26
C ASN A 183 -7.36 -24.98 -27.68
N GLN A 184 -6.48 -24.33 -26.94
CA GLN A 184 -5.26 -24.91 -26.37
C GLN A 184 -4.22 -25.36 -27.45
N SER A 185 -4.32 -24.86 -28.67
CA SER A 185 -3.34 -25.12 -29.72
C SER A 185 -1.97 -24.47 -29.53
N VAL A 186 -1.86 -23.54 -28.55
CA VAL A 186 -0.60 -22.93 -28.14
C VAL A 186 -0.10 -23.62 -26.87
N ASP A 187 1.04 -24.31 -26.99
CA ASP A 187 1.67 -25.00 -25.87
C ASP A 187 2.23 -24.02 -24.80
N TYR A 188 2.53 -24.58 -23.61
CA TYR A 188 3.04 -23.76 -22.48
C TYR A 188 4.38 -23.10 -22.78
N SER A 189 5.29 -23.79 -23.50
CA SER A 189 6.61 -23.26 -23.84
C SER A 189 6.49 -22.04 -24.74
N THR A 190 5.63 -22.12 -25.74
CA THR A 190 5.33 -21.01 -26.66
C THR A 190 4.69 -19.81 -25.92
N ARG A 191 3.87 -20.06 -24.90
CA ARG A 191 3.26 -18.99 -24.08
C ARG A 191 4.26 -18.32 -23.13
N ILE A 192 5.28 -19.05 -22.67
CA ILE A 192 6.30 -18.51 -21.76
C ILE A 192 7.33 -17.66 -22.50
N ILE A 193 7.66 -18.02 -23.74
CA ILE A 193 8.70 -17.35 -24.56
C ILE A 193 8.14 -16.08 -25.26
N GLY A 194 6.85 -15.98 -25.50
CA GLY A 194 6.18 -14.82 -26.11
C GLY A 194 5.82 -13.78 -25.09
#